data_deed5c156039fae7bbe00638cd78c1cf
#
_entry.id   deed5c156039fae7bbe00638cd78c1cf
#
_cell.length_a   1.000
_cell.length_b   1.000
_cell.length_c   1.000
_cell.angle_alpha   90.00
_cell.angle_beta   90.00
_cell.angle_gamma   90.00
#
_symmetry.space_group_name_H-M   'P 1'
#
loop_
_entity.id
_entity.type
_entity.pdbx_description
1 polymer ?
#
loop_
_entity_poly.entity_id
_entity_poly.type
_entity_poly.pdbx_seq_one_letter_code
_entity_poly.pdbx_strand_id
1 'polypeptide(L)'
;MIHINKIKIYLFKYKNKNPVLSSFGRMTFRSSLVIELIDQNNNSGFGEVWCNFPNHAGMYRFEIFKDYFANLLKKFEFENPSDPFSFFYEKFNSIKIQSGDYGAFSNIVSGIDCACWDLFSKNKKTPLNKLLNNNSPDKIQVYASGINRDEHKERINEARNLGIKKFKIKIGYDLNDDISSLESIEKF
;
A
#
# COMPACT_ATOMS: atom_id res chain seq x y z
N MET A 1 -0.80 -7.22 25.69
CA MET A 1 0.36 -7.80 24.97
C MET A 1 -0.14 -8.65 23.81
N ILE A 2 0.31 -8.40 22.60
CA ILE A 2 0.07 -9.22 21.40
C ILE A 2 1.38 -9.94 21.08
N HIS A 3 1.32 -11.27 20.99
CA HIS A 3 2.45 -12.13 20.62
C HIS A 3 2.21 -12.66 19.21
N ILE A 4 3.16 -12.49 18.31
CA ILE A 4 3.07 -13.03 16.95
C ILE A 4 3.41 -14.52 16.99
N ASN A 5 2.40 -15.36 16.79
CA ASN A 5 2.52 -16.82 16.80
C ASN A 5 2.88 -17.41 15.43
N LYS A 6 2.31 -16.83 14.36
CA LYS A 6 2.52 -17.32 13.00
C LYS A 6 2.56 -16.15 12.00
N ILE A 7 3.38 -16.31 10.97
CA ILE A 7 3.51 -15.36 9.88
C ILE A 7 3.27 -16.11 8.57
N LYS A 8 2.47 -15.54 7.71
CA LYS A 8 2.35 -15.95 6.31
C LYS A 8 2.66 -14.77 5.41
N ILE A 9 3.24 -15.05 4.27
CA ILE A 9 3.56 -14.06 3.27
C ILE A 9 3.08 -14.55 1.91
N TYR A 10 2.39 -13.67 1.18
CA TYR A 10 1.77 -13.99 -0.10
C TYR A 10 2.31 -13.04 -1.15
N LEU A 11 2.91 -13.58 -2.19
CA LEU A 11 3.36 -12.81 -3.35
C LEU A 11 2.46 -13.11 -4.54
N PHE A 12 1.73 -12.08 -4.97
CA PHE A 12 0.88 -12.11 -6.15
C PHE A 12 1.52 -11.32 -7.29
N LYS A 13 1.29 -11.77 -8.51
CA LYS A 13 1.64 -11.03 -9.72
C LYS A 13 0.46 -11.11 -10.70
N TYR A 14 -0.08 -9.95 -11.06
CA TYR A 14 -1.24 -9.83 -11.92
C TYR A 14 -0.90 -9.05 -13.18
N LYS A 15 -1.36 -9.54 -14.33
CA LYS A 15 -1.27 -8.81 -15.60
C LYS A 15 -2.45 -7.85 -15.71
N ASN A 16 -2.17 -6.55 -15.80
CA ASN A 16 -3.19 -5.53 -15.94
C ASN A 16 -3.91 -5.69 -17.29
N LYS A 17 -5.24 -5.75 -17.28
CA LYS A 17 -6.03 -5.72 -18.51
C LYS A 17 -5.80 -4.40 -19.25
N ASN A 18 -5.87 -3.30 -18.52
CA ASN A 18 -5.56 -1.96 -18.99
C ASN A 18 -4.30 -1.50 -18.27
N PRO A 19 -3.15 -1.45 -18.97
CA PRO A 19 -1.89 -1.01 -18.37
C PRO A 19 -1.99 0.42 -17.83
N VAL A 20 -1.46 0.64 -16.62
CA VAL A 20 -1.42 1.98 -16.05
C VAL A 20 -0.30 2.77 -16.71
N LEU A 21 -0.63 3.92 -17.28
CA LEU A 21 0.33 4.86 -17.83
C LEU A 21 0.81 5.83 -16.74
N SER A 22 2.09 6.13 -16.75
CA SER A 22 2.73 7.12 -15.90
C SER A 22 3.81 7.84 -16.68
N SER A 23 4.25 9.02 -16.21
CA SER A 23 5.33 9.80 -16.85
C SER A 23 6.66 9.04 -16.95
N PHE A 24 6.87 7.99 -16.18
CA PHE A 24 8.08 7.14 -16.19
C PHE A 24 7.87 5.75 -16.80
N GLY A 25 6.72 5.48 -17.42
CA GLY A 25 6.50 4.26 -18.17
C GLY A 25 5.14 3.62 -18.02
N ARG A 26 5.00 2.46 -18.68
CA ARG A 26 3.77 1.68 -18.76
C ARG A 26 3.86 0.46 -17.83
N MET A 27 2.95 0.35 -16.87
CA MET A 27 2.87 -0.77 -15.95
C MET A 27 1.94 -1.84 -16.52
N THR A 28 2.51 -2.90 -17.08
CA THR A 28 1.75 -4.04 -17.65
C THR A 28 1.43 -5.11 -16.60
N PHE A 29 2.23 -5.20 -15.55
CA PHE A 29 2.01 -6.11 -14.43
C PHE A 29 1.97 -5.33 -13.13
N ARG A 30 1.23 -5.86 -12.17
CA ARG A 30 1.22 -5.38 -10.80
C ARG A 30 1.58 -6.52 -9.86
N SER A 31 2.53 -6.29 -8.98
CA SER A 31 2.83 -7.20 -7.88
C SER A 31 2.17 -6.69 -6.61
N SER A 32 1.73 -7.62 -5.76
CA SER A 32 1.27 -7.34 -4.41
C SER A 32 1.93 -8.34 -3.46
N LEU A 33 2.56 -7.85 -2.43
CA LEU A 33 3.21 -8.64 -1.39
C LEU A 33 2.46 -8.38 -0.08
N VAL A 34 1.74 -9.39 0.41
CA VAL A 34 0.90 -9.28 1.59
C VAL A 34 1.50 -10.07 2.74
N ILE A 35 1.59 -9.45 3.91
CA ILE A 35 2.00 -10.07 5.17
C ILE A 35 0.73 -10.33 5.98
N GLU A 36 0.58 -11.55 6.47
CA GLU A 36 -0.43 -11.93 7.47
C GLU A 36 0.29 -12.26 8.78
N LEU A 37 0.01 -11.50 9.83
CA LEU A 37 0.45 -11.77 11.19
C LEU A 37 -0.68 -12.41 11.95
N ILE A 38 -0.41 -13.54 12.62
CA ILE A 38 -1.39 -14.28 13.41
C ILE A 38 -0.91 -14.29 14.85
N ASP A 39 -1.76 -13.84 15.77
CA ASP A 39 -1.44 -13.78 17.19
C ASP A 39 -1.69 -15.10 17.93
N GLN A 40 -1.41 -15.10 19.24
CA GLN A 40 -1.63 -16.24 20.15
C GLN A 40 -3.09 -16.69 20.24
N ASN A 41 -4.04 -15.83 19.89
CA ASN A 41 -5.48 -16.10 19.90
C ASN A 41 -6.05 -16.47 18.52
N ASN A 42 -5.18 -16.66 17.51
CA ASN A 42 -5.52 -16.90 16.10
C ASN A 42 -6.24 -15.74 15.41
N ASN A 43 -6.15 -14.51 15.91
CA ASN A 43 -6.57 -13.35 15.15
C ASN A 43 -5.53 -13.02 14.08
N SER A 44 -5.97 -12.59 12.90
CA SER A 44 -5.10 -12.25 11.78
C SER A 44 -5.13 -10.75 11.47
N GLY A 45 -3.96 -10.15 11.31
CA GLY A 45 -3.76 -8.80 10.78
C GLY A 45 -3.03 -8.83 9.46
N PHE A 46 -3.43 -7.98 8.51
CA PHE A 46 -2.90 -7.94 7.15
C PHE A 46 -2.26 -6.58 6.83
N GLY A 47 -1.14 -6.62 6.14
CA GLY A 47 -0.48 -5.44 5.61
C GLY A 47 0.14 -5.69 4.24
N GLU A 48 0.04 -4.72 3.35
CA GLU A 48 0.63 -4.80 2.02
C GLU A 48 1.97 -4.08 1.98
N VAL A 49 2.98 -4.75 1.44
CA VAL A 49 4.29 -4.18 1.12
C VAL A 49 4.23 -3.61 -0.29
N TRP A 50 4.38 -2.30 -0.44
CA TRP A 50 4.40 -1.69 -1.77
C TRP A 50 5.57 -2.23 -2.62
N CYS A 51 5.27 -2.74 -3.81
CA CYS A 51 6.26 -3.41 -4.66
C CYS A 51 5.99 -3.29 -6.16
N ASN A 52 5.40 -2.17 -6.61
CA ASN A 52 5.04 -1.99 -8.01
C ASN A 52 6.25 -1.78 -8.93
N PHE A 53 7.36 -1.24 -8.42
CA PHE A 53 8.56 -0.93 -9.20
C PHE A 53 9.85 -1.33 -8.46
N PRO A 54 10.91 -1.75 -9.21
CA PRO A 54 10.91 -2.23 -10.61
C PRO A 54 10.15 -3.55 -10.78
N ASN A 55 10.14 -4.15 -12.00
CA ASN A 55 9.35 -5.34 -12.33
C ASN A 55 9.53 -6.55 -11.38
N HIS A 56 10.69 -6.68 -10.76
CA HIS A 56 11.00 -7.77 -9.81
C HIS A 56 10.91 -7.33 -8.34
N ALA A 57 10.38 -6.13 -8.08
CA ALA A 57 10.33 -5.55 -6.74
C ALA A 57 9.60 -6.43 -5.71
N GLY A 58 8.55 -7.15 -6.12
CA GLY A 58 7.81 -8.06 -5.24
C GLY A 58 8.67 -9.22 -4.75
N MET A 59 9.36 -9.93 -5.66
CA MET A 59 10.24 -11.04 -5.29
C MET A 59 11.43 -10.55 -4.45
N TYR A 60 12.03 -9.42 -4.82
CA TYR A 60 13.14 -8.85 -4.08
C TYR A 60 12.76 -8.52 -2.62
N ARG A 61 11.62 -7.88 -2.39
CA ARG A 61 11.12 -7.59 -1.04
C ARG A 61 10.69 -8.85 -0.28
N PHE A 62 10.19 -9.85 -0.98
CA PHE A 62 9.89 -11.15 -0.39
C PHE A 62 11.15 -11.82 0.17
N GLU A 63 12.26 -11.84 -0.56
CA GLU A 63 13.52 -12.42 -0.08
C GLU A 63 14.11 -11.60 1.08
N ILE A 64 14.14 -10.27 0.99
CA ILE A 64 14.55 -9.43 2.11
C ILE A 64 13.70 -9.70 3.36
N PHE A 65 12.38 -9.84 3.21
CA PHE A 65 11.51 -10.14 4.34
C PHE A 65 11.88 -11.48 5.00
N LYS A 66 12.09 -12.52 4.22
CA LYS A 66 12.48 -13.85 4.72
C LYS A 66 13.80 -13.80 5.48
N ASP A 67 14.81 -13.14 4.91
CA ASP A 67 16.16 -13.13 5.44
C ASP A 67 16.30 -12.28 6.71
N TYR A 68 15.65 -11.13 6.76
CA TYR A 68 15.86 -10.15 7.81
C TYR A 68 14.71 -10.03 8.81
N PHE A 69 13.45 -10.14 8.38
CA PHE A 69 12.31 -9.80 9.22
C PHE A 69 11.59 -11.01 9.84
N ALA A 70 11.46 -12.11 9.09
CA ALA A 70 10.59 -13.22 9.48
C ALA A 70 10.94 -13.82 10.86
N ASN A 71 12.23 -14.05 11.12
CA ASN A 71 12.68 -14.65 12.39
C ASN A 71 12.54 -13.70 13.59
N LEU A 72 12.68 -12.38 13.36
CA LEU A 72 12.49 -11.38 14.40
C LEU A 72 11.01 -11.21 14.74
N LEU A 73 10.15 -11.16 13.73
CA LEU A 73 8.71 -11.05 13.90
C LEU A 73 8.10 -12.22 14.68
N LYS A 74 8.56 -13.46 14.47
CA LYS A 74 8.09 -14.64 15.21
C LYS A 74 8.32 -14.58 16.73
N LYS A 75 9.19 -13.70 17.17
CA LYS A 75 9.53 -13.49 18.59
C LYS A 75 9.10 -12.10 19.06
N PHE A 76 8.36 -11.39 18.22
CA PHE A 76 7.99 -10.02 18.51
C PHE A 76 6.67 -9.95 19.27
N GLU A 77 6.66 -9.11 20.29
CA GLU A 77 5.51 -8.80 21.11
C GLU A 77 5.35 -7.30 21.21
N PHE A 78 4.12 -6.83 21.27
CA PHE A 78 3.84 -5.40 21.41
C PHE A 78 2.52 -5.15 22.16
N GLU A 79 2.46 -4.00 22.82
CA GLU A 79 1.23 -3.47 23.41
C GLU A 79 0.74 -2.26 22.62
N ASN A 80 1.67 -1.45 22.15
CA ASN A 80 1.37 -0.32 21.27
C ASN A 80 1.63 -0.72 19.80
N PRO A 81 0.65 -0.58 18.92
CA PRO A 81 0.81 -0.97 17.51
C PRO A 81 1.84 -0.15 16.72
N SER A 82 2.34 0.96 17.27
CA SER A 82 3.43 1.76 16.69
C SER A 82 4.84 1.24 17.02
N ASP A 83 4.98 0.41 18.06
CA ASP A 83 6.29 -0.10 18.50
C ASP A 83 7.00 -0.92 17.42
N PRO A 84 6.32 -1.80 16.66
CA PRO A 84 6.95 -2.54 15.58
C PRO A 84 7.58 -1.66 14.51
N PHE A 85 6.91 -0.56 14.12
CA PHE A 85 7.46 0.37 13.14
C PHE A 85 8.79 0.94 13.61
N SER A 86 8.83 1.54 14.80
CA SER A 86 10.05 2.15 15.37
C SER A 86 11.16 1.12 15.48
N PHE A 87 10.87 -0.05 16.06
CA PHE A 87 11.85 -1.10 16.23
C PHE A 87 12.48 -1.56 14.90
N PHE A 88 11.67 -1.92 13.91
CA PHE A 88 12.19 -2.44 12.65
C PHE A 88 12.82 -1.35 11.78
N TYR A 89 12.34 -0.11 11.86
CA TYR A 89 12.92 1.00 11.13
C TYR A 89 14.36 1.29 11.58
N GLU A 90 14.62 1.26 12.88
CA GLU A 90 15.96 1.50 13.47
C GLU A 90 16.86 0.28 13.34
N LYS A 91 16.33 -0.93 13.57
CA LYS A 91 17.09 -2.19 13.57
C LYS A 91 17.86 -2.41 12.28
N PHE A 92 17.31 -2.03 11.15
CA PHE A 92 17.92 -2.24 9.84
C PHE A 92 18.61 -0.99 9.27
N ASN A 93 18.86 0.03 10.08
CA ASN A 93 19.47 1.28 9.59
C ASN A 93 20.84 1.06 8.95
N SER A 94 21.71 0.27 9.56
CA SER A 94 23.06 -0.01 9.03
C SER A 94 23.01 -0.74 7.69
N ILE A 95 22.15 -1.75 7.53
CA ILE A 95 22.06 -2.48 6.27
C ILE A 95 21.43 -1.62 5.16
N LYS A 96 20.46 -0.75 5.49
CA LYS A 96 19.90 0.23 4.55
C LYS A 96 20.97 1.16 3.98
N ILE A 97 21.88 1.64 4.85
CA ILE A 97 22.99 2.51 4.45
C ILE A 97 23.97 1.74 3.54
N GLN A 98 24.41 0.57 3.97
CA GLN A 98 25.42 -0.21 3.24
C GLN A 98 24.93 -0.71 1.88
N SER A 99 23.65 -1.10 1.77
CA SER A 99 23.06 -1.57 0.52
C SER A 99 22.56 -0.43 -0.38
N GLY A 100 22.38 0.78 0.18
CA GLY A 100 21.69 1.88 -0.52
C GLY A 100 20.20 1.65 -0.71
N ASP A 101 19.62 0.60 -0.12
CA ASP A 101 18.26 0.13 -0.40
C ASP A 101 17.24 0.56 0.67
N TYR A 102 17.18 1.85 0.88
CA TYR A 102 16.22 2.44 1.83
C TYR A 102 14.76 2.14 1.48
N GLY A 103 14.44 2.12 0.19
CA GLY A 103 13.07 1.96 -0.31
C GLY A 103 12.48 0.58 -0.01
N ALA A 104 13.22 -0.50 -0.28
CA ALA A 104 12.73 -1.86 -0.06
C ALA A 104 12.52 -2.15 1.42
N PHE A 105 13.48 -1.79 2.28
CA PHE A 105 13.35 -1.96 3.72
C PHE A 105 12.21 -1.14 4.30
N SER A 106 12.08 0.13 3.93
CA SER A 106 10.99 1.00 4.41
C SER A 106 9.62 0.49 3.97
N ASN A 107 9.48 -0.02 2.75
CA ASN A 107 8.24 -0.61 2.28
C ASN A 107 7.85 -1.86 3.07
N ILE A 108 8.82 -2.71 3.45
CA ILE A 108 8.57 -3.90 4.28
C ILE A 108 8.14 -3.47 5.68
N VAL A 109 8.84 -2.52 6.30
CA VAL A 109 8.47 -1.99 7.61
C VAL A 109 7.06 -1.42 7.60
N SER A 110 6.69 -0.66 6.56
CA SER A 110 5.32 -0.14 6.42
C SER A 110 4.27 -1.25 6.27
N GLY A 111 4.59 -2.33 5.56
CA GLY A 111 3.70 -3.49 5.46
C GLY A 111 3.51 -4.20 6.81
N ILE A 112 4.58 -4.33 7.59
CA ILE A 112 4.53 -4.89 8.95
C ILE A 112 3.69 -3.98 9.85
N ASP A 113 3.91 -2.66 9.80
CA ASP A 113 3.16 -1.67 10.56
C ASP A 113 1.66 -1.77 10.28
N CYS A 114 1.27 -1.78 9.01
CA CYS A 114 -0.13 -1.97 8.62
C CYS A 114 -0.72 -3.27 9.19
N ALA A 115 0.03 -4.38 9.14
CA ALA A 115 -0.43 -5.66 9.67
C ALA A 115 -0.58 -5.63 11.20
N CYS A 116 0.31 -4.93 11.92
CA CYS A 116 0.23 -4.77 13.37
C CYS A 116 -0.97 -3.91 13.78
N TRP A 117 -1.21 -2.79 13.07
CA TRP A 117 -2.37 -1.96 13.32
C TRP A 117 -3.70 -2.68 13.01
N ASP A 118 -3.77 -3.45 11.92
CA ASP A 118 -4.95 -4.26 11.59
C ASP A 118 -5.22 -5.33 12.66
N LEU A 119 -4.17 -6.05 13.08
CA LEU A 119 -4.27 -7.05 14.14
C LEU A 119 -4.70 -6.43 15.47
N PHE A 120 -4.12 -5.29 15.84
CA PHE A 120 -4.46 -4.57 17.07
C PHE A 120 -5.92 -4.10 17.05
N SER A 121 -6.37 -3.53 15.93
CA SER A 121 -7.75 -3.05 15.78
C SER A 121 -8.78 -4.17 15.90
N LYS A 122 -8.49 -5.33 15.33
CA LYS A 122 -9.33 -6.54 15.45
C LYS A 122 -9.37 -7.08 16.89
N ASN A 123 -8.23 -7.13 17.56
CA ASN A 123 -8.17 -7.52 18.97
C ASN A 123 -8.97 -6.57 19.87
N LYS A 124 -8.94 -5.27 19.58
CA LYS A 124 -9.74 -4.24 20.28
C LYS A 124 -11.18 -4.20 19.83
N LYS A 125 -11.58 -4.92 18.77
CA LYS A 125 -12.91 -4.86 18.15
C LYS A 125 -13.34 -3.44 17.82
N THR A 126 -12.37 -2.59 17.43
CA THR A 126 -12.56 -1.17 17.17
C THR A 126 -11.98 -0.83 15.79
N PRO A 127 -12.74 -0.14 14.92
CA PRO A 127 -12.24 0.28 13.62
C PRO A 127 -10.97 1.14 13.73
N LEU A 128 -10.01 0.96 12.83
CA LEU A 128 -8.72 1.64 12.87
C LEU A 128 -8.85 3.18 12.91
N ASN A 129 -9.78 3.74 12.15
CA ASN A 129 -10.02 5.19 12.17
C ASN A 129 -10.43 5.70 13.56
N LYS A 130 -11.19 4.93 14.33
CA LYS A 130 -11.61 5.29 15.70
C LYS A 130 -10.47 5.11 16.70
N LEU A 131 -9.55 4.16 16.47
CA LEU A 131 -8.34 4.02 17.29
C LEU A 131 -7.36 5.18 17.07
N LEU A 132 -7.22 5.64 15.83
CA LEU A 132 -6.34 6.77 15.49
C LEU A 132 -6.93 8.11 15.94
N ASN A 133 -8.23 8.27 15.81
CA ASN A 133 -8.97 9.45 16.26
C ASN A 133 -10.41 9.06 16.60
N ASN A 134 -10.74 9.07 17.87
CA ASN A 134 -12.08 8.72 18.35
C ASN A 134 -13.20 9.59 17.73
N ASN A 135 -12.87 10.83 17.37
CA ASN A 135 -13.77 11.78 16.71
C ASN A 135 -13.73 11.69 15.17
N SER A 136 -13.06 10.68 14.60
CA SER A 136 -13.00 10.52 13.15
C SER A 136 -14.40 10.41 12.53
N PRO A 137 -14.67 11.09 11.40
CA PRO A 137 -15.97 11.00 10.73
C PRO A 137 -16.17 9.59 10.13
N ASP A 138 -17.43 9.17 10.08
CA ASP A 138 -17.78 7.87 9.46
C ASP A 138 -17.78 7.94 7.92
N LYS A 139 -17.80 9.14 7.36
CA LYS A 139 -17.76 9.39 5.91
C LYS A 139 -16.78 10.50 5.59
N ILE A 140 -16.01 10.32 4.53
CA ILE A 140 -15.10 11.33 3.98
C ILE A 140 -15.42 11.59 2.50
N GLN A 141 -15.14 12.80 2.04
CA GLN A 141 -15.21 13.09 0.61
C GLN A 141 -14.08 12.41 -0.14
N VAL A 142 -14.40 11.83 -1.28
CA VAL A 142 -13.43 11.14 -2.13
C VAL A 142 -13.38 11.77 -3.52
N TYR A 143 -12.32 11.45 -4.26
CA TYR A 143 -12.23 11.71 -5.70
C TYR A 143 -11.86 10.43 -6.43
N ALA A 144 -12.27 10.30 -7.69
CA ALA A 144 -11.83 9.22 -8.56
C ALA A 144 -10.40 9.47 -9.03
N SER A 145 -9.57 8.44 -8.98
CA SER A 145 -8.16 8.46 -9.39
C SER A 145 -7.87 7.33 -10.38
N GLY A 146 -6.67 7.34 -10.98
CA GLY A 146 -6.26 6.30 -11.94
C GLY A 146 -6.90 6.47 -13.32
N ILE A 147 -7.33 7.68 -13.65
CA ILE A 147 -7.94 8.01 -14.94
C ILE A 147 -6.80 8.22 -15.93
N ASN A 148 -6.70 7.32 -16.93
CA ASN A 148 -5.80 7.46 -18.07
C ASN A 148 -6.38 8.44 -19.09
N ARG A 149 -5.50 9.08 -19.88
CA ARG A 149 -5.89 10.08 -20.86
C ARG A 149 -6.86 9.58 -21.93
N ASP A 150 -6.65 8.38 -22.42
CA ASP A 150 -7.44 7.72 -23.47
C ASP A 150 -8.79 7.19 -22.98
N GLU A 151 -8.98 7.05 -21.65
CA GLU A 151 -10.17 6.47 -21.03
C GLU A 151 -10.93 7.49 -20.16
N HIS A 152 -10.55 8.79 -20.19
CA HIS A 152 -11.04 9.74 -19.19
C HIS A 152 -12.57 9.90 -19.22
N LYS A 153 -13.21 9.95 -20.39
CA LYS A 153 -14.67 10.09 -20.51
C LYS A 153 -15.41 8.91 -19.88
N GLU A 154 -14.99 7.69 -20.22
CA GLU A 154 -15.59 6.46 -19.68
C GLU A 154 -15.43 6.39 -18.16
N ARG A 155 -14.22 6.62 -17.65
CA ARG A 155 -13.93 6.55 -16.22
C ARG A 155 -14.59 7.65 -15.42
N ILE A 156 -14.73 8.84 -15.97
CA ILE A 156 -15.47 9.94 -15.33
C ILE A 156 -16.96 9.58 -15.24
N ASN A 157 -17.56 9.02 -16.31
CA ASN A 157 -18.96 8.58 -16.29
C ASN A 157 -19.20 7.47 -15.28
N GLU A 158 -18.35 6.44 -15.25
CA GLU A 158 -18.42 5.39 -14.24
C GLU A 158 -18.40 5.97 -12.82
N ALA A 159 -17.47 6.89 -12.55
CA ALA A 159 -17.35 7.52 -11.25
C ALA A 159 -18.57 8.41 -10.90
N ARG A 160 -19.11 9.15 -11.88
CA ARG A 160 -20.36 9.94 -11.72
C ARG A 160 -21.54 9.06 -11.38
N ASN A 161 -21.68 7.90 -12.00
CA ASN A 161 -22.74 6.92 -11.71
C ASN A 161 -22.63 6.39 -10.26
N LEU A 162 -21.45 6.43 -9.66
CA LEU A 162 -21.21 6.14 -8.24
C LEU A 162 -21.38 7.38 -7.33
N GLY A 163 -21.80 8.52 -7.85
CA GLY A 163 -21.99 9.75 -7.12
C GLY A 163 -20.70 10.54 -6.84
N ILE A 164 -19.56 10.15 -7.42
CA ILE A 164 -18.28 10.85 -7.26
C ILE A 164 -18.25 12.08 -8.19
N LYS A 165 -17.96 13.25 -7.62
CA LYS A 165 -17.98 14.54 -8.34
C LYS A 165 -16.60 15.18 -8.51
N LYS A 166 -15.54 14.56 -7.97
CA LYS A 166 -14.18 15.07 -8.02
C LYS A 166 -13.27 14.03 -8.69
N PHE A 167 -12.35 14.50 -9.54
CA PHE A 167 -11.51 13.65 -10.36
C PHE A 167 -10.05 14.08 -10.29
N LYS A 168 -9.12 13.13 -10.22
CA LYS A 168 -7.69 13.39 -10.34
C LYS A 168 -7.20 12.93 -11.70
N ILE A 169 -6.86 13.90 -12.56
CA ILE A 169 -6.31 13.68 -13.87
C ILE A 169 -4.79 13.78 -13.81
N LYS A 170 -4.10 12.90 -14.51
CA LYS A 170 -2.64 12.95 -14.65
C LYS A 170 -2.27 13.84 -15.80
N ILE A 171 -1.34 14.75 -15.56
CA ILE A 171 -0.70 15.65 -16.54
C ILE A 171 0.82 15.49 -16.44
N GLY A 172 1.58 16.11 -17.36
CA GLY A 172 3.04 16.09 -17.40
C GLY A 172 3.59 15.09 -18.41
N TYR A 173 2.83 14.81 -19.49
CA TYR A 173 3.27 13.97 -20.60
C TYR A 173 3.81 14.83 -21.75
N ASP A 174 2.97 15.67 -22.33
CA ASP A 174 3.24 16.68 -23.34
C ASP A 174 2.28 17.85 -23.11
N LEU A 175 2.76 19.10 -23.24
CA LEU A 175 1.97 20.28 -22.89
C LEU A 175 0.71 20.41 -23.74
N ASN A 176 0.82 20.26 -25.08
CA ASN A 176 -0.31 20.42 -25.98
C ASN A 176 -1.34 19.31 -25.79
N ASP A 177 -0.87 18.11 -25.59
CA ASP A 177 -1.69 16.93 -25.32
C ASP A 177 -2.42 17.05 -23.98
N ASP A 178 -1.73 17.56 -22.96
CA ASP A 178 -2.32 17.76 -21.63
C ASP A 178 -3.42 18.83 -21.69
N ILE A 179 -3.17 19.97 -22.39
CA ILE A 179 -4.16 21.03 -22.60
C ILE A 179 -5.37 20.48 -23.35
N SER A 180 -5.17 19.81 -24.49
CA SER A 180 -6.25 19.21 -25.29
C SER A 180 -7.10 18.22 -24.48
N SER A 181 -6.44 17.42 -23.63
CA SER A 181 -7.12 16.47 -22.75
C SER A 181 -8.01 17.19 -21.73
N LEU A 182 -7.48 18.23 -21.05
CA LEU A 182 -8.22 19.01 -20.07
C LEU A 182 -9.42 19.74 -20.70
N GLU A 183 -9.24 20.40 -21.86
CA GLU A 183 -10.33 21.04 -22.59
C GLU A 183 -11.45 20.05 -22.99
N SER A 184 -11.07 18.82 -23.37
CA SER A 184 -12.03 17.78 -23.70
C SER A 184 -12.83 17.30 -22.49
N ILE A 185 -12.24 17.34 -21.28
CA ILE A 185 -12.90 16.99 -20.04
C ILE A 185 -13.81 18.12 -19.56
N GLU A 186 -13.40 19.37 -19.73
CA GLU A 186 -14.21 20.54 -19.34
C GLU A 186 -15.53 20.61 -20.11
N LYS A 187 -15.50 20.25 -21.39
CA LYS A 187 -16.70 20.21 -22.27
C LYS A 187 -17.63 19.01 -22.00
N PHE A 188 -17.20 18.09 -21.17
CA PHE A 188 -17.89 16.83 -20.84
C PHE A 188 -18.49 16.87 -19.43
#